data_7ef32b4e696e06b310ab6252a54de414
#
_entry.id   7ef32b4e696e06b310ab6252a54de414
#
_cell.length_a   1.000
_cell.length_b   1.000
_cell.length_c   1.000
_cell.angle_alpha   90.00
_cell.angle_beta   90.00
_cell.angle_gamma   90.00
#
_symmetry.space_group_name_H-M   'P 1'
#
loop_
_entity.id
_entity.type
_entity.pdbx_description
1 polymer ?
#
loop_
_entity_poly.entity_id
_entity_poly.type
_entity_poly.pdbx_seq_one_letter_code
_entity_poly.pdbx_strand_id
1 'polypeptide(L)'
;LLHSCCAPCSSAVLESVFRYFEITIFYYNPNIFPKEEYLHRVQEQKRFLAQFPPASSVTFLEGDYQPERFFQLAQGLEQEPEGGERCARCYELRLRRTAELARELGFSYFTTTLSISPYKDAEKLNAIGRKLSEEYEVSYLYSDFKKKDRYKRSIALSREYGLYRQE
;
A
#
# COMPACT_ATOMS: atom_id res chain seq x y z
N LEU A 1 1.50 -10.47 -3.65
CA LEU A 1 1.67 -9.07 -4.10
C LEU A 1 1.21 -8.12 -2.99
N LEU A 2 2.10 -7.31 -2.49
CA LEU A 2 1.83 -6.36 -1.40
C LEU A 2 1.81 -4.92 -1.95
N HIS A 3 0.63 -4.32 -2.00
CA HIS A 3 0.50 -2.90 -2.34
C HIS A 3 1.12 -2.04 -1.24
N SER A 4 2.02 -1.14 -1.59
CA SER A 4 2.66 -0.21 -0.65
C SER A 4 2.34 1.24 -1.00
N CYS A 5 1.99 2.01 0.01
CA CYS A 5 1.76 3.46 -0.13
C CYS A 5 3.00 4.29 0.19
N CYS A 6 3.91 3.80 1.01
CA CYS A 6 5.14 4.50 1.39
C CYS A 6 6.11 3.58 2.15
N ALA A 7 7.37 3.97 2.23
CA ALA A 7 8.39 3.22 2.96
C ALA A 7 8.07 3.05 4.46
N PRO A 8 7.67 4.10 5.20
CA PRO A 8 7.28 3.93 6.61
C PRO A 8 6.17 2.90 6.80
N CYS A 9 5.15 2.92 5.98
CA CYS A 9 4.02 1.99 6.10
C CYS A 9 4.43 0.54 5.81
N SER A 10 5.31 0.33 4.84
CA SER A 10 5.78 -1.01 4.48
C SER A 10 6.74 -1.63 5.52
N SER A 11 7.43 -0.82 6.31
CA SER A 11 8.50 -1.28 7.20
C SER A 11 8.05 -2.33 8.21
N ALA A 12 7.09 -2.00 9.05
CA ALA A 12 6.57 -2.91 10.08
C ALA A 12 5.75 -4.06 9.48
N VAL A 13 5.09 -3.82 8.34
CA VAL A 13 4.36 -4.88 7.63
C VAL A 13 5.34 -5.93 7.11
N LEU A 14 6.41 -5.52 6.43
CA LEU A 14 7.45 -6.44 5.95
C LEU A 14 8.09 -7.21 7.10
N GLU A 15 8.43 -6.53 8.19
CA GLU A 15 8.99 -7.19 9.39
C GLU A 15 8.08 -8.30 9.90
N SER A 16 6.76 -8.15 9.79
CA SER A 16 5.81 -9.13 10.30
C SER A 16 5.49 -10.28 9.36
N VAL A 17 5.66 -10.12 8.04
CA VAL A 17 5.20 -11.11 7.06
C VAL A 17 6.32 -11.76 6.23
N PHE A 18 7.54 -11.22 6.24
CA PHE A 18 8.60 -11.67 5.35
C PHE A 18 8.98 -13.15 5.49
N ARG A 19 8.74 -13.74 6.67
CA ARG A 19 9.05 -15.15 6.94
C ARG A 19 8.03 -16.13 6.35
N TYR A 20 6.84 -15.64 6.02
CA TYR A 20 5.71 -16.48 5.62
C TYR A 20 5.41 -16.43 4.13
N PHE A 21 5.97 -15.45 3.41
CA PHE A 21 5.63 -15.21 2.00
C PHE A 21 6.87 -14.81 1.20
N GLU A 22 6.86 -15.18 -0.08
CA GLU A 22 7.68 -14.52 -1.08
C GLU A 22 6.97 -13.23 -1.49
N ILE A 23 7.59 -12.07 -1.24
CA ILE A 23 6.93 -10.78 -1.34
C ILE A 23 7.45 -10.00 -2.56
N THR A 24 6.51 -9.50 -3.35
CA THR A 24 6.74 -8.42 -4.30
C THR A 24 5.97 -7.20 -3.83
N ILE A 25 6.68 -6.10 -3.61
CA ILE A 25 6.07 -4.79 -3.34
C ILE A 25 5.57 -4.23 -4.66
N PHE A 26 4.28 -3.86 -4.69
CA PHE A 26 3.68 -3.15 -5.80
C PHE A 26 3.41 -1.70 -5.40
N TYR A 27 4.09 -0.77 -6.07
CA TYR A 27 3.96 0.66 -5.80
C TYR A 27 3.06 1.30 -6.84
N TYR A 28 1.77 1.47 -6.50
CA TYR A 28 0.76 2.09 -7.34
C TYR A 28 -0.04 3.08 -6.52
N ASN A 29 0.27 4.37 -6.68
CA ASN A 29 -0.28 5.44 -5.84
C ASN A 29 -0.59 6.68 -6.69
N PRO A 30 -1.65 6.65 -7.53
CA PRO A 30 -2.01 7.77 -8.39
C PRO A 30 -2.53 8.98 -7.62
N ASN A 31 -2.79 8.80 -6.31
CA ASN A 31 -3.22 9.86 -5.40
C ASN A 31 -2.07 10.75 -4.91
N ILE A 32 -0.82 10.39 -5.18
CA ILE A 32 0.33 11.21 -4.79
C ILE A 32 0.60 12.27 -5.86
N PHE A 33 0.61 13.52 -5.45
CA PHE A 33 0.83 14.68 -6.31
C PHE A 33 1.57 15.76 -5.52
N PRO A 34 2.47 16.55 -6.12
CA PRO A 34 2.90 16.52 -7.53
C PRO A 34 3.83 15.34 -7.85
N LYS A 35 4.24 15.23 -9.12
CA LYS A 35 5.08 14.12 -9.60
C LYS A 35 6.41 14.02 -8.85
N GLU A 36 7.00 15.14 -8.46
CA GLU A 36 8.25 15.21 -7.70
C GLU A 36 8.11 14.51 -6.35
N GLU A 37 6.97 14.72 -5.68
CA GLU A 37 6.67 14.02 -4.41
C GLU A 37 6.51 12.52 -4.64
N TYR A 38 5.83 12.11 -5.71
CA TYR A 38 5.71 10.71 -6.10
C TYR A 38 7.09 10.07 -6.31
N LEU A 39 7.95 10.71 -7.11
CA LEU A 39 9.29 10.21 -7.40
C LEU A 39 10.15 10.12 -6.15
N HIS A 40 10.05 11.12 -5.26
CA HIS A 40 10.76 11.11 -3.98
C HIS A 40 10.38 9.89 -3.14
N ARG A 41 9.10 9.60 -3.04
CA ARG A 41 8.61 8.43 -2.27
C ARG A 41 8.98 7.10 -2.91
N VAL A 42 9.01 7.02 -4.23
CA VAL A 42 9.49 5.82 -4.95
C VAL A 42 10.96 5.55 -4.60
N GLN A 43 11.81 6.57 -4.65
CA GLN A 43 13.23 6.44 -4.31
C GLN A 43 13.43 6.05 -2.84
N GLU A 44 12.66 6.62 -1.93
CA GLU A 44 12.69 6.24 -0.51
C GLU A 44 12.30 4.78 -0.29
N GLN A 45 11.26 4.30 -0.99
CA GLN A 45 10.86 2.89 -0.90
C GLN A 45 11.98 1.97 -1.38
N LYS A 46 12.61 2.28 -2.50
CA LYS A 46 13.73 1.51 -3.04
C LYS A 46 14.94 1.52 -2.12
N ARG A 47 15.29 2.70 -1.59
CA ARG A 47 16.41 2.85 -0.64
C ARG A 47 16.17 2.01 0.62
N PHE A 48 14.97 2.07 1.17
CA PHE A 48 14.62 1.31 2.36
C PHE A 48 14.73 -0.20 2.11
N LEU A 49 14.17 -0.70 1.01
CA LEU A 49 14.23 -2.13 0.67
C LEU A 49 15.66 -2.64 0.51
N ALA A 50 16.56 -1.80 -0.01
CA ALA A 50 17.98 -2.16 -0.16
C ALA A 50 18.74 -2.25 1.17
N GLN A 51 18.27 -1.56 2.21
CA GLN A 51 18.95 -1.46 3.51
C GLN A 51 18.31 -2.30 4.62
N PHE A 52 17.10 -2.78 4.42
CA PHE A 52 16.29 -3.45 5.44
C PHE A 52 16.47 -4.97 5.33
N PRO A 53 17.13 -5.65 6.30
CA PRO A 53 17.41 -7.09 6.21
C PRO A 53 16.18 -7.96 5.95
N PRO A 54 15.00 -7.72 6.58
CA PRO A 54 13.79 -8.48 6.24
C PRO A 54 13.33 -8.34 4.78
N ALA A 55 13.80 -7.34 4.05
CA ALA A 55 13.46 -7.10 2.66
C ALA A 55 14.51 -7.66 1.67
N SER A 56 15.49 -8.44 2.13
CA SER A 56 16.61 -8.93 1.29
C SER A 56 16.17 -9.76 0.08
N SER A 57 15.02 -10.43 0.17
CA SER A 57 14.42 -11.22 -0.91
C SER A 57 13.17 -10.59 -1.51
N VAL A 58 12.84 -9.35 -1.13
CA VAL A 58 11.65 -8.64 -1.61
C VAL A 58 11.94 -8.00 -2.97
N THR A 59 11.06 -8.26 -3.93
CA THR A 59 11.09 -7.62 -5.26
C THR A 59 10.28 -6.34 -5.24
N PHE A 60 10.74 -5.32 -5.95
CA PHE A 60 10.02 -4.06 -6.13
C PHE A 60 9.46 -3.96 -7.54
N LEU A 61 8.17 -3.66 -7.64
CA LEU A 61 7.46 -3.46 -8.90
C LEU A 61 6.74 -2.11 -8.85
N GLU A 62 7.17 -1.18 -9.69
CA GLU A 62 6.51 0.12 -9.83
C GLU A 62 5.37 0.02 -10.83
N GLY A 63 4.17 0.46 -10.40
CA GLY A 63 3.03 0.61 -11.30
C GLY A 63 3.10 1.93 -12.08
N ASP A 64 2.20 2.06 -13.05
CA ASP A 64 2.09 3.28 -13.84
C ASP A 64 1.68 4.47 -12.96
N TYR A 65 2.34 5.61 -13.15
CA TYR A 65 1.94 6.84 -12.49
C TYR A 65 0.87 7.56 -13.32
N GLN A 66 -0.37 7.45 -12.89
CA GLN A 66 -1.55 7.97 -13.60
C GLN A 66 -2.41 8.82 -12.65
N PRO A 67 -1.93 10.01 -12.23
CA PRO A 67 -2.65 10.85 -11.26
C PRO A 67 -4.01 11.31 -11.77
N GLU A 68 -4.20 11.41 -13.09
CA GLU A 68 -5.48 11.73 -13.71
C GLU A 68 -6.59 10.75 -13.33
N ARG A 69 -6.27 9.49 -13.09
CA ARG A 69 -7.25 8.49 -12.62
C ARG A 69 -7.79 8.84 -11.24
N PHE A 70 -6.90 9.29 -10.35
CA PHE A 70 -7.33 9.75 -9.03
C PHE A 70 -8.18 11.02 -9.13
N PHE A 71 -7.76 12.00 -9.91
CA PHE A 71 -8.52 13.24 -10.07
C PHE A 71 -9.91 12.99 -10.65
N GLN A 72 -10.04 12.09 -11.61
CA GLN A 72 -11.33 11.70 -12.19
C GLN A 72 -12.27 11.11 -11.15
N LEU A 73 -11.80 10.17 -10.33
CA LEU A 73 -12.65 9.55 -9.30
C LEU A 73 -12.97 10.48 -8.13
N ALA A 74 -12.11 11.48 -7.87
CA ALA A 74 -12.29 12.46 -6.80
C ALA A 74 -13.18 13.63 -7.22
N GLN A 75 -13.49 13.76 -8.52
CA GLN A 75 -14.32 14.85 -9.03
C GLN A 75 -15.70 14.87 -8.37
N GLY A 76 -16.08 16.01 -7.80
CA GLY A 76 -17.30 16.17 -7.03
C GLY A 76 -17.22 15.69 -5.57
N LEU A 77 -16.08 15.17 -5.14
CA LEU A 77 -15.85 14.63 -3.78
C LEU A 77 -14.77 15.41 -3.02
N GLU A 78 -14.42 16.61 -3.48
CA GLU A 78 -13.31 17.40 -2.92
C GLU A 78 -13.56 17.80 -1.46
N GLN A 79 -14.83 17.95 -1.09
CA GLN A 79 -15.25 18.32 0.26
C GLN A 79 -15.51 17.14 1.20
N GLU A 80 -15.34 15.92 0.70
CA GLU A 80 -15.51 14.72 1.52
C GLU A 80 -14.45 14.66 2.61
N PRO A 81 -14.85 14.30 3.85
CA PRO A 81 -13.89 14.15 4.95
C PRO A 81 -12.97 12.96 4.73
N GLU A 82 -11.87 12.91 5.46
CA GLU A 82 -11.02 11.73 5.49
C GLU A 82 -11.82 10.51 5.96
N GLY A 83 -11.65 9.38 5.27
CA GLY A 83 -12.43 8.17 5.51
C GLY A 83 -13.78 8.13 4.81
N GLY A 84 -14.17 9.19 4.09
CA GLY A 84 -15.42 9.24 3.32
C GLY A 84 -15.33 8.53 1.97
N GLU A 85 -16.27 8.86 1.08
CA GLU A 85 -16.40 8.19 -0.23
C GLU A 85 -15.18 8.37 -1.12
N ARG A 86 -14.55 9.55 -1.11
CA ARG A 86 -13.32 9.80 -1.87
C ARG A 86 -12.21 8.82 -1.49
N CYS A 87 -12.03 8.60 -0.18
CA CYS A 87 -11.04 7.63 0.31
C CYS A 87 -11.39 6.20 -0.10
N ALA A 88 -12.66 5.81 0.01
CA ALA A 88 -13.12 4.49 -0.39
C ALA A 88 -12.87 4.22 -1.88
N ARG A 89 -13.15 5.17 -2.74
CA ARG A 89 -12.88 5.07 -4.19
C ARG A 89 -11.39 5.00 -4.48
N CYS A 90 -10.58 5.75 -3.75
CA CYS A 90 -9.13 5.72 -3.88
C CYS A 90 -8.55 4.37 -3.45
N TYR A 91 -9.07 3.77 -2.38
CA TYR A 91 -8.67 2.42 -1.96
C TYR A 91 -9.04 1.39 -3.03
N GLU A 92 -10.26 1.46 -3.54
CA GLU A 92 -10.71 0.53 -4.58
C GLU A 92 -9.86 0.64 -5.85
N LEU A 93 -9.54 1.85 -6.30
CA LEU A 93 -8.66 2.05 -7.47
C LEU A 93 -7.32 1.35 -7.28
N ARG A 94 -6.68 1.56 -6.14
CA ARG A 94 -5.36 0.98 -5.86
C ARG A 94 -5.41 -0.53 -5.66
N LEU A 95 -6.37 -1.03 -4.91
CA LEU A 95 -6.53 -2.47 -4.66
C LEU A 95 -7.00 -3.22 -5.91
N ARG A 96 -7.85 -2.61 -6.73
CA ARG A 96 -8.29 -3.21 -8.00
C ARG A 96 -7.09 -3.44 -8.93
N ARG A 97 -6.25 -2.46 -9.11
CA ARG A 97 -5.05 -2.63 -9.93
C ARG A 97 -4.10 -3.68 -9.35
N THR A 98 -4.00 -3.74 -8.04
CA THR A 98 -3.20 -4.78 -7.35
C THR A 98 -3.76 -6.18 -7.62
N ALA A 99 -5.08 -6.35 -7.50
CA ALA A 99 -5.74 -7.63 -7.77
C ALA A 99 -5.60 -8.06 -9.24
N GLU A 100 -5.80 -7.13 -10.17
CA GLU A 100 -5.58 -7.37 -11.61
C GLU A 100 -4.17 -7.88 -11.88
N LEU A 101 -3.17 -7.18 -11.37
CA LEU A 101 -1.78 -7.52 -11.58
C LEU A 101 -1.41 -8.86 -10.91
N ALA A 102 -1.95 -9.11 -9.71
CA ALA A 102 -1.75 -10.37 -9.02
C ALA A 102 -2.28 -11.55 -9.84
N ARG A 103 -3.42 -11.39 -10.49
CA ARG A 103 -3.97 -12.40 -11.41
C ARG A 103 -3.10 -12.56 -12.65
N GLU A 104 -2.75 -11.46 -13.31
CA GLU A 104 -1.92 -11.47 -14.52
C GLU A 104 -0.58 -12.16 -14.32
N LEU A 105 0.08 -11.92 -13.19
CA LEU A 105 1.40 -12.43 -12.87
C LEU A 105 1.39 -13.74 -12.05
N GLY A 106 0.22 -14.27 -11.72
CA GLY A 106 0.09 -15.55 -11.03
C GLY A 106 0.44 -15.54 -9.55
N PHE A 107 0.26 -14.41 -8.85
CA PHE A 107 0.43 -14.36 -7.41
C PHE A 107 -0.68 -15.13 -6.68
N SER A 108 -0.33 -15.82 -5.60
CA SER A 108 -1.31 -16.55 -4.78
C SER A 108 -2.19 -15.63 -3.95
N TYR A 109 -1.62 -14.49 -3.49
CA TYR A 109 -2.29 -13.53 -2.61
C TYR A 109 -1.98 -12.10 -3.01
N PHE A 110 -2.92 -11.20 -2.70
CA PHE A 110 -2.64 -9.78 -2.69
C PHE A 110 -3.13 -9.15 -1.38
N THR A 111 -2.51 -8.05 -0.97
CA THR A 111 -2.93 -7.26 0.19
C THR A 111 -2.32 -5.86 0.10
N THR A 112 -2.46 -5.08 1.17
CA THR A 112 -2.01 -3.69 1.20
C THR A 112 -1.42 -3.32 2.56
N THR A 113 -0.51 -2.36 2.56
CA THR A 113 0.04 -1.75 3.79
C THR A 113 -0.88 -0.66 4.37
N LEU A 114 -1.94 -0.29 3.68
CA LEU A 114 -2.81 0.85 4.07
C LEU A 114 -3.42 0.69 5.47
N SER A 115 -3.71 -0.54 5.89
CA SER A 115 -4.33 -0.80 7.19
C SER A 115 -3.43 -0.54 8.40
N ILE A 116 -2.15 -0.23 8.20
CA ILE A 116 -1.25 0.12 9.31
C ILE A 116 -1.55 1.52 9.87
N SER A 117 -2.07 2.41 9.05
CA SER A 117 -2.40 3.77 9.47
C SER A 117 -3.62 3.77 10.41
N PRO A 118 -3.56 4.48 11.54
CA PRO A 118 -4.73 4.64 12.42
C PRO A 118 -5.85 5.45 11.77
N TYR A 119 -5.54 6.20 10.71
CA TYR A 119 -6.52 7.01 9.98
C TYR A 119 -7.23 6.23 8.86
N LYS A 120 -6.84 4.97 8.61
CA LYS A 120 -7.43 4.13 7.57
C LYS A 120 -8.31 3.07 8.21
N ASP A 121 -9.47 2.84 7.60
CA ASP A 121 -10.44 1.87 8.07
C ASP A 121 -10.11 0.48 7.52
N ALA A 122 -9.59 -0.39 8.39
CA ALA A 122 -9.22 -1.75 8.00
C ALA A 122 -10.43 -2.59 7.57
N GLU A 123 -11.60 -2.37 8.15
CA GLU A 123 -12.83 -3.09 7.77
C GLU A 123 -13.25 -2.74 6.34
N LYS A 124 -13.20 -1.44 5.97
CA LYS A 124 -13.46 -1.00 4.60
C LYS A 124 -12.46 -1.56 3.61
N LEU A 125 -11.17 -1.52 3.96
CA LEU A 125 -10.11 -2.09 3.13
C LEU A 125 -10.30 -3.59 2.91
N ASN A 126 -10.62 -4.33 3.96
CA ASN A 126 -10.86 -5.77 3.87
C ASN A 126 -12.13 -6.11 3.09
N ALA A 127 -13.18 -5.31 3.21
CA ALA A 127 -14.41 -5.47 2.42
C ALA A 127 -14.15 -5.26 0.92
N ILE A 128 -13.38 -4.24 0.56
CA ILE A 128 -12.96 -3.98 -0.82
C ILE A 128 -12.08 -5.13 -1.33
N GLY A 129 -11.11 -5.55 -0.54
CA GLY A 129 -10.22 -6.66 -0.88
C GLY A 129 -10.97 -7.97 -1.12
N ARG A 130 -11.96 -8.27 -0.28
CA ARG A 130 -12.82 -9.45 -0.46
C ARG A 130 -13.62 -9.40 -1.75
N LYS A 131 -14.24 -8.26 -2.04
CA LYS A 131 -14.99 -8.05 -3.29
C LYS A 131 -14.09 -8.28 -4.51
N LEU A 132 -12.90 -7.70 -4.50
CA LEU A 132 -11.93 -7.82 -5.59
C LEU A 132 -11.35 -9.23 -5.71
N SER A 133 -11.18 -9.92 -4.59
CA SER A 133 -10.76 -11.33 -4.56
C SER A 133 -11.75 -12.22 -5.30
N GLU A 134 -13.04 -12.01 -5.08
CA GLU A 134 -14.09 -12.73 -5.79
C GLU A 134 -14.12 -12.37 -7.29
N GLU A 135 -13.96 -11.09 -7.63
CA GLU A 135 -14.00 -10.59 -9.00
C GLU A 135 -12.81 -11.06 -9.84
N TYR A 136 -11.60 -11.05 -9.27
CA TYR A 136 -10.37 -11.40 -9.99
C TYR A 136 -9.84 -12.81 -9.70
N GLU A 137 -10.51 -13.55 -8.85
CA GLU A 137 -10.13 -14.93 -8.49
C GLU A 137 -8.70 -15.05 -7.95
N VAL A 138 -8.28 -14.07 -7.15
CA VAL A 138 -7.01 -14.06 -6.41
C VAL A 138 -7.33 -13.86 -4.92
N SER A 139 -6.75 -14.68 -4.05
CA SER A 139 -7.01 -14.59 -2.61
C SER A 139 -6.51 -13.26 -2.03
N TYR A 140 -7.37 -12.61 -1.26
CA TYR A 140 -7.00 -11.42 -0.49
C TYR A 140 -6.58 -11.81 0.92
N LEU A 141 -5.41 -11.35 1.36
CA LEU A 141 -4.95 -11.55 2.72
C LEU A 141 -5.57 -10.50 3.63
N TYR A 142 -6.53 -10.91 4.45
CA TYR A 142 -7.16 -10.05 5.44
C TYR A 142 -6.13 -9.59 6.46
N SER A 143 -6.11 -8.29 6.73
CA SER A 143 -5.14 -7.73 7.65
C SER A 143 -5.67 -6.49 8.37
N ASP A 144 -5.19 -6.31 9.58
CA ASP A 144 -5.25 -5.07 10.32
C ASP A 144 -3.87 -4.84 10.91
N PHE A 145 -2.99 -4.26 10.10
CA PHE A 145 -1.58 -4.09 10.46
C PHE A 145 -1.33 -3.03 11.53
N LYS A 146 -2.34 -2.27 11.94
CA LYS A 146 -2.21 -1.35 13.09
C LYS A 146 -2.27 -2.07 14.45
N LYS A 147 -2.80 -3.30 14.50
CA LYS A 147 -2.83 -4.12 15.71
C LYS A 147 -1.41 -4.49 16.16
N LYS A 148 -1.26 -4.85 17.46
CA LYS A 148 0.02 -5.24 18.08
C LYS A 148 1.08 -4.12 17.98
N ASP A 149 0.66 -2.86 18.11
CA ASP A 149 1.53 -1.68 18.08
C ASP A 149 2.40 -1.55 16.82
N ARG A 150 1.99 -2.12 15.70
CA ARG A 150 2.77 -2.06 14.46
C ARG A 150 2.90 -0.65 13.90
N TYR A 151 1.91 0.20 14.14
CA TYR A 151 2.04 1.60 13.78
C TYR A 151 3.18 2.28 14.56
N LYS A 152 3.27 2.03 15.86
CA LYS A 152 4.40 2.51 16.68
C LYS A 152 5.73 1.91 16.20
N ARG A 153 5.73 0.63 15.82
CA ARG A 153 6.91 -0.02 15.26
C ARG A 153 7.33 0.63 13.94
N SER A 154 6.40 1.02 13.09
CA SER A 154 6.70 1.74 11.84
C SER A 154 7.34 3.10 12.10
N ILE A 155 6.93 3.79 13.15
CA ILE A 155 7.54 5.06 13.57
C ILE A 155 8.99 4.82 14.03
N ALA A 156 9.22 3.80 14.85
CA ALA A 156 10.55 3.46 15.32
C ALA A 156 11.50 3.09 14.18
N LEU A 157 11.03 2.24 13.24
CA LEU A 157 11.80 1.87 12.05
C LEU A 157 12.07 3.07 11.14
N SER A 158 11.10 3.98 11.01
CA SER A 158 11.30 5.20 10.22
C SER A 158 12.41 6.07 10.78
N ARG A 159 12.53 6.16 12.11
CA ARG A 159 13.62 6.88 12.77
C ARG A 159 14.96 6.18 12.59
N GLU A 160 14.97 4.86 12.77
CA GLU A 160 16.18 4.03 12.65
C GLU A 160 16.80 4.11 11.25
N TYR A 161 15.96 4.07 10.21
CA TYR A 161 16.39 4.12 8.80
C TYR A 161 16.33 5.51 8.18
N GLY A 162 15.96 6.54 8.96
CA GLY A 162 15.88 7.91 8.46
C GLY A 162 14.88 8.06 7.32
N LEU A 163 13.70 7.41 7.41
CA LEU A 163 12.73 7.40 6.33
C LEU A 163 11.96 8.71 6.25
N TYR A 164 11.74 9.17 5.01
CA TYR A 164 10.88 10.30 4.72
C TYR A 164 9.43 10.01 5.14
N ARG A 165 8.88 10.89 5.94
CA ARG A 165 7.47 10.86 6.35
C ARG A 165 6.83 12.17 5.93
N GLN A 166 5.69 12.06 5.27
CA GLN A 166 4.85 13.23 5.02
C GLN A 166 4.21 13.67 6.34
N GLU A 167 4.35 14.95 6.68
CA GLU A 167 3.68 15.59 7.81
C GLU A 167 2.29 16.09 7.41
#